data_ccd3e46b8a7663e1b22591f87c4aa250
#
_entry.id   ccd3e46b8a7663e1b22591f87c4aa250
#
_cell.length_a   1.000
_cell.length_b   1.000
_cell.length_c   1.000
_cell.angle_alpha   90.00
_cell.angle_beta   90.00
_cell.angle_gamma   90.00
#
_symmetry.space_group_name_H-M   'P 1'
#
loop_
_entity.id
_entity.type
_entity.pdbx_description
1 polymer ?
#
loop_
_entity_poly.entity_id
_entity_poly.type
_entity_poly.pdbx_seq_one_letter_code
_entity_poly.pdbx_strand_id
1 'polypeptide(L)'
;EILRCLVGSEMCIRDRVWDVVSASDDKLVLHYLHPDGQDGFPGNLDIEMTYSLTPDNEFRIDYKATTDKPTVVNMSNHPFFNLKGEGNGTVLDNVMTINASHTTPVDSVLIPTGQIAPVEGTPFDFREPHAIGERIGADNQQLRNGGGYDHNWVIDRKTESGIEQVATVWEPASGRTIEVLSDQPGLQVYSGNFFDGKANGKYGKPLRYRESLALETQKFPDSPNHDNFPSTVLRPGETYTPVSYTHLTLPTKL
;
A
#
# COMPACT_ATOMS: atom_id res chain seq x y z
N GLU A 1 -20.92 -8.20 1.19
CA GLU A 1 -19.80 -8.65 0.31
C GLU A 1 -19.02 -7.50 -0.32
N ILE A 2 -19.69 -6.44 -0.80
CA ILE A 2 -19.03 -5.24 -1.36
C ILE A 2 -18.09 -4.58 -0.32
N LEU A 3 -18.50 -4.51 0.94
CA LEU A 3 -17.67 -3.97 2.04
C LEU A 3 -16.36 -4.74 2.24
N ARG A 4 -16.33 -6.05 2.04
CA ARG A 4 -15.10 -6.85 2.13
C ARG A 4 -14.13 -6.62 0.98
N CYS A 5 -14.64 -6.26 -0.21
CA CYS A 5 -13.80 -5.88 -1.34
C CYS A 5 -13.24 -4.47 -1.24
N LEU A 6 -13.91 -3.58 -0.49
CA LEU A 6 -13.49 -2.18 -0.29
C LEU A 6 -12.46 -2.02 0.84
N VAL A 7 -12.40 -2.97 1.76
CA VAL A 7 -11.51 -2.93 2.93
C VAL A 7 -10.52 -4.08 2.82
N GLY A 8 -9.41 -3.86 2.10
CA GLY A 8 -8.21 -4.70 2.16
C GLY A 8 -8.38 -6.17 1.82
N SER A 9 -9.51 -6.63 1.27
CA SER A 9 -9.54 -7.98 0.76
C SER A 9 -8.87 -8.02 -0.60
N GLU A 10 -7.63 -8.42 -0.58
CA GLU A 10 -6.77 -8.67 -1.73
C GLU A 10 -7.38 -9.59 -2.80
N MET A 11 -8.54 -10.18 -2.53
CA MET A 11 -9.14 -11.23 -3.35
C MET A 11 -9.72 -10.72 -4.67
N CYS A 12 -10.20 -9.47 -4.73
CA CYS A 12 -10.90 -8.97 -5.92
C CYS A 12 -9.99 -8.64 -7.12
N ILE A 13 -8.70 -8.41 -6.90
CA ILE A 13 -7.75 -8.07 -7.99
C ILE A 13 -6.74 -9.18 -8.23
N ARG A 14 -6.28 -9.90 -7.20
CA ARG A 14 -5.24 -10.92 -7.33
C ARG A 14 -5.68 -12.21 -8.02
N ASP A 15 -6.96 -12.54 -7.99
CA ASP A 15 -7.52 -13.75 -8.58
C ASP A 15 -8.11 -13.53 -9.98
N ARG A 16 -7.74 -12.44 -10.64
CA ARG A 16 -8.11 -12.16 -12.02
C ARG A 16 -6.95 -12.45 -12.97
N VAL A 17 -7.29 -12.96 -14.13
CA VAL A 17 -6.32 -13.13 -15.24
C VAL A 17 -6.29 -11.82 -16.01
N TRP A 18 -5.11 -11.21 -16.06
CA TRP A 18 -4.86 -10.00 -16.82
C TRP A 18 -4.29 -10.32 -18.19
N ASP A 19 -4.71 -9.57 -19.19
CA ASP A 19 -4.13 -9.63 -20.51
C ASP A 19 -2.79 -8.90 -20.55
N VAL A 20 -1.76 -9.53 -21.10
CA VAL A 20 -0.46 -8.89 -21.33
C VAL A 20 -0.54 -8.10 -22.64
N VAL A 21 -0.57 -6.77 -22.53
CA VAL A 21 -0.56 -5.85 -23.68
C VAL A 21 0.83 -5.76 -24.30
N SER A 22 1.84 -5.60 -23.45
CA SER A 22 3.25 -5.62 -23.87
C SER A 22 4.16 -6.02 -22.70
N ALA A 23 5.31 -6.62 -23.02
CA ALA A 23 6.35 -6.96 -22.08
C ALA A 23 7.73 -6.73 -22.70
N SER A 24 8.64 -6.12 -21.92
CA SER A 24 10.06 -5.97 -22.21
C SER A 24 10.87 -6.30 -20.96
N ASP A 25 12.18 -6.15 -21.00
CA ASP A 25 13.05 -6.45 -19.86
C ASP A 25 12.81 -5.51 -18.66
N ASP A 26 12.31 -4.31 -18.92
CA ASP A 26 12.14 -3.23 -17.95
C ASP A 26 10.71 -2.72 -17.82
N LYS A 27 9.77 -3.24 -18.63
CA LYS A 27 8.38 -2.76 -18.63
C LYS A 27 7.38 -3.88 -18.90
N LEU A 28 6.30 -3.90 -18.12
CA LEU A 28 5.14 -4.79 -18.31
C LEU A 28 3.87 -3.94 -18.30
N VAL A 29 3.07 -4.06 -19.36
CA VAL A 29 1.75 -3.44 -19.48
C VAL A 29 0.68 -4.52 -19.45
N LEU A 30 -0.22 -4.39 -18.50
CA LEU A 30 -1.34 -5.31 -18.28
C LEU A 30 -2.66 -4.57 -18.48
N HIS A 31 -3.65 -5.30 -18.99
CA HIS A 31 -5.01 -4.81 -19.18
C HIS A 31 -6.02 -5.74 -18.54
N TYR A 32 -7.06 -5.18 -17.94
CA TYR A 32 -8.21 -5.91 -17.45
C TYR A 32 -9.49 -5.10 -17.60
N LEU A 33 -10.52 -5.70 -18.19
CA LEU A 33 -11.87 -5.16 -18.17
C LEU A 33 -12.65 -5.81 -17.04
N HIS A 34 -12.99 -5.04 -16.01
CA HIS A 34 -13.89 -5.46 -14.94
C HIS A 34 -15.35 -5.21 -15.38
N PRO A 35 -16.15 -6.26 -15.66
CA PRO A 35 -17.49 -6.11 -16.21
C PRO A 35 -18.48 -5.49 -15.24
N ASP A 36 -19.48 -4.78 -15.78
CA ASP A 36 -20.61 -4.23 -15.03
C ASP A 36 -21.27 -5.26 -14.13
N GLY A 37 -21.41 -4.93 -12.85
CA GLY A 37 -22.03 -5.79 -11.84
C GLY A 37 -21.11 -6.88 -11.26
N GLN A 38 -19.93 -7.08 -11.78
CA GLN A 38 -18.99 -8.01 -11.18
C GLN A 38 -18.60 -7.54 -9.77
N ASP A 39 -18.55 -8.47 -8.81
CA ASP A 39 -18.26 -8.19 -7.39
C ASP A 39 -19.19 -7.12 -6.77
N GLY A 40 -20.31 -6.78 -7.43
CA GLY A 40 -21.28 -5.78 -7.00
C GLY A 40 -20.98 -4.35 -7.44
N PHE A 41 -19.89 -4.10 -8.18
CA PHE A 41 -19.56 -2.77 -8.67
C PHE A 41 -20.30 -2.43 -9.96
N PRO A 42 -20.89 -1.22 -10.08
CA PRO A 42 -21.55 -0.79 -11.30
C PRO A 42 -20.55 -0.36 -12.37
N GLY A 43 -20.93 -0.53 -13.62
CA GLY A 43 -20.18 -0.09 -14.80
C GLY A 43 -19.07 -1.05 -15.23
N ASN A 44 -18.74 -0.95 -16.51
CA ASN A 44 -17.53 -1.58 -17.02
C ASN A 44 -16.34 -0.69 -16.65
N LEU A 45 -15.39 -1.23 -15.90
CA LEU A 45 -14.16 -0.53 -15.55
C LEU A 45 -13.01 -1.08 -16.41
N ASP A 46 -12.53 -0.26 -17.34
CA ASP A 46 -11.40 -0.57 -18.21
C ASP A 46 -10.11 -0.13 -17.53
N ILE A 47 -9.20 -1.06 -17.27
CA ILE A 47 -8.01 -0.85 -16.44
C ILE A 47 -6.75 -1.20 -17.23
N GLU A 48 -5.81 -0.28 -17.30
CA GLU A 48 -4.44 -0.51 -17.71
C GLU A 48 -3.51 -0.30 -16.51
N MET A 49 -2.59 -1.24 -16.29
CA MET A 49 -1.57 -1.14 -15.27
C MET A 49 -0.19 -1.35 -15.90
N THR A 50 0.72 -0.43 -15.61
CA THR A 50 2.10 -0.48 -16.11
C THR A 50 3.07 -0.62 -14.95
N TYR A 51 3.87 -1.68 -14.98
CA TYR A 51 5.07 -1.80 -14.15
C TYR A 51 6.30 -1.40 -14.97
N SER A 52 7.18 -0.61 -14.35
CA SER A 52 8.44 -0.21 -14.97
C SER A 52 9.60 -0.27 -13.98
N LEU A 53 10.77 -0.69 -14.47
CA LEU A 53 12.04 -0.56 -13.77
C LEU A 53 12.86 0.52 -14.47
N THR A 54 13.28 1.56 -13.75
CA THR A 54 14.07 2.63 -14.32
C THR A 54 15.58 2.39 -14.14
N PRO A 55 16.44 3.02 -14.94
CA PRO A 55 17.89 2.97 -14.75
C PRO A 55 18.36 3.49 -13.38
N ASP A 56 17.51 4.28 -12.71
CA ASP A 56 17.77 4.85 -11.39
C ASP A 56 17.31 3.94 -10.25
N ASN A 57 17.03 2.65 -10.53
CA ASN A 57 16.53 1.64 -9.58
C ASN A 57 15.15 1.97 -9.00
N GLU A 58 14.30 2.63 -9.74
CA GLU A 58 12.91 2.84 -9.37
C GLU A 58 12.04 1.69 -9.88
N PHE A 59 11.20 1.16 -9.02
CA PHE A 59 10.06 0.33 -9.38
C PHE A 59 8.83 1.21 -9.42
N ARG A 60 8.36 1.52 -10.62
CA ARG A 60 7.23 2.41 -10.87
C ARG A 60 5.99 1.63 -11.26
N ILE A 61 4.86 2.05 -10.73
CA ILE A 61 3.55 1.49 -11.01
C ILE A 61 2.63 2.65 -11.42
N ASP A 62 2.16 2.61 -12.66
CA ASP A 62 1.17 3.55 -13.18
C ASP A 62 -0.14 2.80 -13.39
N TYR A 63 -1.23 3.41 -12.96
CA TYR A 63 -2.58 2.91 -13.22
C TYR A 63 -3.30 3.90 -14.13
N LYS A 64 -4.16 3.36 -14.99
CA LYS A 64 -5.10 4.13 -15.77
C LYS A 64 -6.43 3.38 -15.80
N ALA A 65 -7.52 4.03 -15.41
CA ALA A 65 -8.83 3.41 -15.52
C ALA A 65 -9.89 4.41 -16.00
N THR A 66 -10.85 3.90 -16.76
CA THR A 66 -12.04 4.61 -17.22
C THR A 66 -13.28 3.75 -17.00
N THR A 67 -14.44 4.37 -16.94
CA THR A 67 -15.71 3.66 -16.72
C THR A 67 -16.84 4.20 -17.59
N ASP A 68 -17.85 3.37 -17.87
CA ASP A 68 -19.07 3.76 -18.56
C ASP A 68 -20.24 4.11 -17.63
N LYS A 69 -20.11 3.82 -16.31
CA LYS A 69 -21.05 4.23 -15.27
C LYS A 69 -20.30 4.74 -14.04
N PRO A 70 -20.91 5.60 -13.20
CA PRO A 70 -20.28 5.96 -11.92
C PRO A 70 -19.98 4.69 -11.11
N THR A 71 -18.72 4.54 -10.69
CA THR A 71 -18.26 3.38 -9.90
C THR A 71 -17.23 3.81 -8.88
N VAL A 72 -16.79 2.87 -8.04
CA VAL A 72 -15.75 3.09 -7.03
C VAL A 72 -14.47 2.44 -7.50
N VAL A 73 -13.35 3.18 -7.44
CA VAL A 73 -12.02 2.66 -7.75
C VAL A 73 -10.97 3.20 -6.77
N ASN A 74 -10.20 2.28 -6.19
CA ASN A 74 -9.08 2.61 -5.32
C ASN A 74 -8.04 1.48 -5.45
N MET A 75 -7.18 1.59 -6.45
CA MET A 75 -6.16 0.60 -6.74
C MET A 75 -4.89 0.90 -5.95
N SER A 76 -4.29 -0.14 -5.42
CA SER A 76 -2.99 -0.10 -4.77
C SER A 76 -2.15 -1.29 -5.22
N ASN A 77 -0.89 -1.30 -4.83
CA ASN A 77 0.01 -2.43 -5.03
C ASN A 77 0.48 -2.95 -3.67
N HIS A 78 0.48 -4.26 -3.52
CA HIS A 78 0.77 -4.91 -2.25
C HIS A 78 2.01 -5.83 -2.32
N PRO A 79 3.18 -5.33 -2.76
CA PRO A 79 4.40 -6.11 -2.69
C PRO A 79 4.84 -6.25 -1.22
N PHE A 80 5.38 -7.40 -0.89
CA PHE A 80 6.00 -7.63 0.40
C PHE A 80 7.50 -7.39 0.32
N PHE A 81 7.99 -6.44 1.10
CA PHE A 81 9.40 -6.08 1.17
C PHE A 81 10.07 -6.66 2.41
N ASN A 82 11.28 -7.14 2.24
CA ASN A 82 12.23 -7.38 3.32
C ASN A 82 13.63 -6.94 2.85
N LEU A 83 14.14 -5.84 3.38
CA LEU A 83 15.42 -5.27 2.95
C LEU A 83 16.62 -6.16 3.31
N LYS A 84 16.47 -7.13 4.21
CA LYS A 84 17.45 -8.20 4.46
C LYS A 84 17.40 -9.31 3.42
N GLY A 85 16.37 -9.32 2.56
CA GLY A 85 16.03 -10.40 1.63
C GLY A 85 15.00 -11.37 2.22
N GLU A 86 14.19 -11.99 1.35
CA GLU A 86 13.12 -12.90 1.73
C GLU A 86 13.60 -14.04 2.64
N GLY A 87 12.89 -14.21 3.77
CA GLY A 87 13.18 -15.23 4.76
C GLY A 87 14.49 -15.06 5.54
N ASN A 88 15.02 -13.84 5.61
CA ASN A 88 16.23 -13.51 6.36
C ASN A 88 15.92 -12.74 7.66
N GLY A 89 14.82 -13.10 8.32
CA GLY A 89 14.40 -12.54 9.60
C GLY A 89 13.39 -11.42 9.47
N THR A 90 13.05 -10.82 10.60
CA THR A 90 11.97 -9.85 10.70
C THR A 90 12.35 -8.46 10.17
N VAL A 91 11.34 -7.63 9.88
CA VAL A 91 11.49 -6.22 9.49
C VAL A 91 11.52 -5.28 10.69
N LEU A 92 11.55 -5.81 11.92
CA LEU A 92 11.35 -5.03 13.15
C LEU A 92 12.46 -4.03 13.45
N ASP A 93 13.66 -4.27 13.01
CA ASP A 93 14.83 -3.38 13.14
C ASP A 93 14.99 -2.41 11.96
N ASN A 94 14.15 -2.53 10.92
CA ASN A 94 14.10 -1.52 9.89
C ASN A 94 13.57 -0.20 10.49
N VAL A 95 14.24 0.89 10.14
CA VAL A 95 13.87 2.24 10.58
C VAL A 95 12.96 2.87 9.55
N MET A 96 11.80 3.33 9.99
CA MET A 96 10.78 3.92 9.12
C MET A 96 10.53 5.37 9.48
N THR A 97 10.28 6.18 8.44
CA THR A 97 9.77 7.55 8.54
C THR A 97 8.57 7.69 7.61
N ILE A 98 7.50 8.33 8.07
CA ILE A 98 6.30 8.58 7.27
C ILE A 98 5.95 10.07 7.40
N ASN A 99 5.75 10.74 6.27
CA ASN A 99 5.34 12.14 6.22
C ASN A 99 3.82 12.26 6.46
N ALA A 100 3.40 11.95 7.67
CA ALA A 100 1.99 11.93 8.06
C ALA A 100 1.81 12.30 9.53
N SER A 101 0.94 13.26 9.81
CA SER A 101 0.57 13.68 11.18
C SER A 101 -0.69 13.00 11.70
N HIS A 102 -1.39 12.22 10.88
CA HIS A 102 -2.64 11.54 11.23
C HIS A 102 -2.70 10.13 10.65
N THR A 103 -3.59 9.30 11.26
CA THR A 103 -4.00 7.99 10.76
C THR A 103 -5.53 7.91 10.69
N THR A 104 -6.05 6.90 10.00
CA THR A 104 -7.46 6.53 10.05
C THR A 104 -7.64 5.33 10.98
N PRO A 105 -8.10 5.51 12.23
CA PRO A 105 -8.31 4.42 13.17
C PRO A 105 -9.31 3.38 12.67
N VAL A 106 -9.07 2.13 13.03
CA VAL A 106 -9.89 0.98 12.64
C VAL A 106 -10.60 0.34 13.83
N ASP A 107 -11.70 -0.33 13.58
CA ASP A 107 -12.39 -1.17 14.56
C ASP A 107 -11.70 -2.55 14.74
N SER A 108 -12.34 -3.46 15.48
CA SER A 108 -11.79 -4.78 15.78
C SER A 108 -11.75 -5.75 14.59
N VAL A 109 -12.37 -5.38 13.46
CA VAL A 109 -12.34 -6.13 12.20
C VAL A 109 -11.61 -5.38 11.09
N LEU A 110 -10.81 -4.37 11.48
CA LEU A 110 -9.94 -3.56 10.62
C LEU A 110 -10.69 -2.65 9.63
N ILE A 111 -11.95 -2.31 9.93
CA ILE A 111 -12.69 -1.33 9.14
C ILE A 111 -12.45 0.08 9.71
N PRO A 112 -12.09 1.08 8.89
CA PRO A 112 -11.96 2.47 9.34
C PRO A 112 -13.23 2.99 10.02
N THR A 113 -13.05 3.71 11.13
CA THR A 113 -14.15 4.27 11.93
C THR A 113 -14.67 5.60 11.40
N GLY A 114 -14.09 6.13 10.31
CA GLY A 114 -14.35 7.47 9.78
C GLY A 114 -13.59 8.59 10.51
N GLN A 115 -12.87 8.27 11.56
CA GLN A 115 -12.05 9.24 12.25
C GLN A 115 -10.71 9.45 11.53
N ILE A 116 -10.19 10.69 11.65
CA ILE A 116 -8.81 11.04 11.33
C ILE A 116 -8.19 11.48 12.66
N ALA A 117 -7.27 10.67 13.18
CA ALA A 117 -6.69 10.84 14.50
C ALA A 117 -5.20 11.22 14.43
N PRO A 118 -4.72 12.14 15.29
CA PRO A 118 -3.31 12.52 15.31
C PRO A 118 -2.41 11.35 15.73
N VAL A 119 -1.21 11.28 15.15
CA VAL A 119 -0.20 10.28 15.50
C VAL A 119 0.61 10.69 16.73
N GLU A 120 0.66 11.98 17.04
CA GLU A 120 1.48 12.54 18.11
C GLU A 120 1.23 11.86 19.46
N GLY A 121 2.30 11.44 20.12
CA GLY A 121 2.23 10.73 21.41
C GLY A 121 1.70 9.30 21.32
N THR A 122 1.53 8.74 20.11
CA THR A 122 1.05 7.38 19.90
C THR A 122 2.17 6.49 19.30
N PRO A 123 2.01 5.15 19.30
CA PRO A 123 2.93 4.24 18.60
C PRO A 123 2.99 4.45 17.09
N PHE A 124 2.04 5.20 16.51
CA PHE A 124 1.93 5.47 15.08
C PHE A 124 2.71 6.72 14.63
N ASP A 125 3.40 7.40 15.53
CA ASP A 125 4.17 8.59 15.20
C ASP A 125 5.52 8.25 14.56
N PHE A 126 5.54 8.17 13.23
CA PHE A 126 6.73 7.95 12.41
C PHE A 126 7.18 9.24 11.67
N ARG A 127 6.80 10.42 12.16
CA ARG A 127 7.29 11.69 11.60
C ARG A 127 8.81 11.84 11.78
N GLU A 128 9.36 11.26 12.84
CA GLU A 128 10.78 11.07 13.06
C GLU A 128 11.17 9.60 12.88
N PRO A 129 12.44 9.28 12.55
CA PRO A 129 12.89 7.92 12.33
C PRO A 129 12.75 7.04 13.57
N HIS A 130 12.01 5.94 13.45
CA HIS A 130 11.86 4.92 14.50
C HIS A 130 11.97 3.51 13.94
N ALA A 131 12.57 2.60 14.68
CA ALA A 131 12.53 1.19 14.33
C ALA A 131 11.08 0.67 14.39
N ILE A 132 10.66 -0.12 13.40
CA ILE A 132 9.30 -0.67 13.33
C ILE A 132 8.97 -1.44 14.60
N GLY A 133 9.92 -2.21 15.12
CA GLY A 133 9.76 -3.01 16.34
C GLY A 133 9.74 -2.22 17.64
N GLU A 134 10.15 -0.96 17.65
CA GLU A 134 10.34 -0.17 18.86
C GLU A 134 9.05 -0.02 19.67
N ARG A 135 7.94 0.24 18.98
CA ARG A 135 6.66 0.54 19.61
C ARG A 135 5.52 -0.39 19.18
N ILE A 136 5.77 -1.36 18.30
CA ILE A 136 4.74 -2.26 17.74
C ILE A 136 4.06 -3.15 18.78
N GLY A 137 4.70 -3.36 19.94
CA GLY A 137 4.17 -4.11 21.07
C GLY A 137 3.59 -3.23 22.19
N ALA A 138 3.44 -1.92 21.98
CA ALA A 138 2.88 -1.03 22.98
C ALA A 138 1.43 -1.37 23.33
N ASP A 139 1.01 -1.05 24.56
CA ASP A 139 -0.40 -1.22 24.98
C ASP A 139 -1.26 -0.14 24.31
N ASN A 140 -1.71 -0.44 23.11
CA ASN A 140 -2.54 0.45 22.29
C ASN A 140 -3.63 -0.36 21.58
N GLN A 141 -4.88 0.15 21.59
CA GLN A 141 -6.02 -0.54 21.03
C GLN A 141 -5.87 -0.77 19.52
N GLN A 142 -5.34 0.19 18.77
CA GLN A 142 -5.15 0.07 17.33
C GLN A 142 -4.12 -1.01 16.99
N LEU A 143 -3.02 -1.10 17.74
CA LEU A 143 -2.05 -2.20 17.58
C LEU A 143 -2.66 -3.56 17.92
N ARG A 144 -3.57 -3.63 18.91
CA ARG A 144 -4.30 -4.89 19.19
C ARG A 144 -5.23 -5.27 18.06
N ASN A 145 -5.95 -4.30 17.47
CA ASN A 145 -6.85 -4.54 16.34
C ASN A 145 -6.08 -5.11 15.13
N GLY A 146 -4.95 -4.51 14.76
CA GLY A 146 -4.12 -4.93 13.62
C GLY A 146 -3.15 -6.08 13.89
N GLY A 147 -3.03 -6.52 15.15
CA GLY A 147 -1.97 -7.45 15.55
C GLY A 147 -0.56 -6.86 15.40
N GLY A 148 -0.47 -5.55 15.21
CA GLY A 148 0.69 -4.74 14.88
C GLY A 148 0.27 -3.56 14.00
N TYR A 149 1.15 -3.10 13.11
CA TYR A 149 0.76 -2.08 12.12
C TYR A 149 0.01 -2.76 10.97
N ASP A 150 -1.21 -2.30 10.74
CA ASP A 150 -2.07 -2.58 9.60
C ASP A 150 -3.06 -1.42 9.47
N HIS A 151 -2.53 -0.24 9.16
CA HIS A 151 -3.26 1.02 9.24
C HIS A 151 -2.89 1.94 8.08
N ASN A 152 -3.79 2.86 7.79
CA ASN A 152 -3.57 3.91 6.81
C ASN A 152 -3.10 5.20 7.50
N TRP A 153 -1.96 5.74 7.05
CA TRP A 153 -1.46 7.06 7.39
C TRP A 153 -2.00 8.10 6.40
N VAL A 154 -2.46 9.22 6.92
CA VAL A 154 -2.91 10.37 6.13
C VAL A 154 -1.70 11.22 5.80
N ILE A 155 -1.30 11.23 4.54
CA ILE A 155 -0.07 11.90 4.09
C ILE A 155 -0.23 13.42 4.16
N ASP A 156 0.72 14.08 4.81
CA ASP A 156 0.83 15.54 4.88
C ASP A 156 1.40 16.07 3.56
N ARG A 157 0.52 16.21 2.56
CA ARG A 157 0.91 16.64 1.22
C ARG A 157 1.32 18.11 1.22
N LYS A 158 2.42 18.40 0.51
CA LYS A 158 2.94 19.77 0.31
C LYS A 158 2.28 20.47 -0.89
N THR A 159 1.78 19.66 -1.82
CA THR A 159 1.12 20.12 -3.05
C THR A 159 -0.24 19.43 -3.21
N GLU A 160 -1.16 20.06 -3.92
CA GLU A 160 -2.48 19.47 -4.22
C GLU A 160 -2.38 18.31 -5.21
N SER A 161 -1.35 18.30 -6.03
CA SER A 161 -1.11 17.28 -7.06
C SER A 161 0.39 17.08 -7.27
N GLY A 162 0.74 15.96 -7.89
CA GLY A 162 2.11 15.58 -8.16
C GLY A 162 2.65 14.54 -7.21
N ILE A 163 3.81 14.00 -7.54
CA ILE A 163 4.43 12.92 -6.82
C ILE A 163 5.35 13.51 -5.75
N GLU A 164 5.19 13.02 -4.52
CA GLU A 164 6.00 13.43 -3.37
C GLU A 164 6.52 12.20 -2.65
N GLN A 165 7.67 12.33 -1.98
CA GLN A 165 8.16 11.31 -1.06
C GLN A 165 7.25 11.26 0.18
N VAL A 166 6.63 10.11 0.41
CA VAL A 166 5.64 9.90 1.48
C VAL A 166 6.19 9.08 2.64
N ALA A 167 7.17 8.21 2.37
CA ALA A 167 7.81 7.41 3.40
C ALA A 167 9.24 7.00 3.01
N THR A 168 10.03 6.61 4.03
CA THR A 168 11.34 5.97 3.85
C THR A 168 11.42 4.79 4.81
N VAL A 169 12.02 3.69 4.34
CA VAL A 169 12.38 2.53 5.16
C VAL A 169 13.85 2.21 4.94
N TRP A 170 14.62 2.19 5.99
CA TRP A 170 16.05 1.91 5.98
C TRP A 170 16.37 0.69 6.82
N GLU A 171 17.20 -0.23 6.28
CA GLU A 171 17.71 -1.41 7.01
C GLU A 171 19.16 -1.14 7.44
N PRO A 172 19.41 -0.99 8.76
CA PRO A 172 20.70 -0.51 9.27
C PRO A 172 21.90 -1.41 8.95
N ALA A 173 21.73 -2.73 8.94
CA ALA A 173 22.85 -3.66 8.78
C ALA A 173 23.33 -3.73 7.32
N SER A 174 22.43 -3.65 6.34
CA SER A 174 22.78 -3.69 4.92
C SER A 174 22.91 -2.32 4.28
N GLY A 175 22.37 -1.26 4.92
CA GLY A 175 22.28 0.08 4.37
C GLY A 175 21.27 0.22 3.25
N ARG A 176 20.44 -0.80 2.95
CA ARG A 176 19.42 -0.73 1.92
C ARG A 176 18.27 0.18 2.35
N THR A 177 17.77 0.96 1.42
CA THR A 177 16.70 1.91 1.65
C THR A 177 15.61 1.76 0.60
N ILE A 178 14.36 1.90 1.02
CA ILE A 178 13.19 2.12 0.18
C ILE A 178 12.73 3.55 0.41
N GLU A 179 12.58 4.32 -0.65
CA GLU A 179 11.86 5.58 -0.67
C GLU A 179 10.55 5.37 -1.41
N VAL A 180 9.44 5.68 -0.77
CA VAL A 180 8.10 5.60 -1.35
C VAL A 180 7.67 6.97 -1.80
N LEU A 181 7.37 7.11 -3.08
CA LEU A 181 6.89 8.34 -3.69
C LEU A 181 5.51 8.10 -4.29
N SER A 182 4.56 9.01 -4.08
CA SER A 182 3.21 8.86 -4.61
C SER A 182 2.49 10.19 -4.74
N ASP A 183 1.46 10.21 -5.56
CA ASP A 183 0.45 11.27 -5.64
C ASP A 183 -0.78 11.00 -4.75
N GLN A 184 -0.81 9.84 -4.06
CA GLN A 184 -1.96 9.41 -3.28
C GLN A 184 -2.00 10.05 -1.89
N PRO A 185 -3.20 10.27 -1.31
CA PRO A 185 -3.37 10.92 -0.02
C PRO A 185 -3.11 10.01 1.18
N GLY A 186 -3.02 8.70 0.98
CA GLY A 186 -2.84 7.71 2.04
C GLY A 186 -1.74 6.71 1.76
N LEU A 187 -1.19 6.16 2.84
CA LEU A 187 -0.25 5.06 2.83
C LEU A 187 -0.69 4.02 3.86
N GLN A 188 -1.15 2.86 3.39
CA GLN A 188 -1.35 1.69 4.26
C GLN A 188 0.00 1.02 4.51
N VAL A 189 0.29 0.77 5.78
CA VAL A 189 1.49 0.03 6.19
C VAL A 189 1.06 -1.23 6.92
N TYR A 190 1.46 -2.39 6.37
CA TYR A 190 1.21 -3.70 6.97
C TYR A 190 2.53 -4.38 7.33
N SER A 191 2.68 -4.79 8.59
CA SER A 191 3.92 -5.32 9.14
C SER A 191 3.98 -6.86 9.20
N GLY A 192 3.27 -7.56 8.30
CA GLY A 192 3.34 -9.03 8.20
C GLY A 192 2.76 -9.77 9.40
N ASN A 193 1.69 -9.23 10.01
CA ASN A 193 1.14 -9.69 11.30
C ASN A 193 0.42 -11.05 11.23
N PHE A 194 -0.03 -11.47 10.04
CA PHE A 194 -0.87 -12.66 9.86
C PHE A 194 -0.15 -13.83 9.18
N PHE A 195 1.14 -13.71 8.93
CA PHE A 195 1.93 -14.83 8.41
C PHE A 195 2.23 -15.86 9.50
N ASP A 196 1.84 -17.10 9.26
CA ASP A 196 1.92 -18.21 10.23
C ASP A 196 3.00 -19.26 9.89
N GLY A 197 3.79 -19.03 8.84
CA GLY A 197 4.86 -19.93 8.40
C GLY A 197 4.39 -21.15 7.58
N LYS A 198 3.08 -21.27 7.29
CA LYS A 198 2.58 -22.41 6.49
C LYS A 198 2.74 -22.22 4.99
N ALA A 199 2.62 -20.99 4.50
CA ALA A 199 2.85 -20.67 3.10
C ALA A 199 4.35 -20.45 2.83
N ASN A 200 4.81 -20.88 1.66
CA ASN A 200 6.16 -20.63 1.20
C ASN A 200 6.18 -19.49 0.18
N GLY A 201 7.17 -18.62 0.28
CA GLY A 201 7.48 -17.61 -0.71
C GLY A 201 8.18 -18.18 -1.95
N LYS A 202 8.59 -17.29 -2.86
CA LYS A 202 9.15 -17.66 -4.18
C LYS A 202 10.48 -18.46 -4.12
N TYR A 203 11.20 -18.39 -3.00
CA TYR A 203 12.45 -19.15 -2.81
C TYR A 203 12.25 -20.42 -1.96
N GLY A 204 10.99 -20.86 -1.77
CA GLY A 204 10.68 -22.03 -0.96
C GLY A 204 10.83 -21.82 0.55
N LYS A 205 11.10 -20.59 1.00
CA LYS A 205 11.18 -20.25 2.41
C LYS A 205 9.79 -19.97 2.97
N PRO A 206 9.49 -20.40 4.21
CA PRO A 206 8.20 -20.11 4.84
C PRO A 206 8.05 -18.61 5.10
N LEU A 207 6.84 -18.09 4.85
CA LEU A 207 6.47 -16.71 5.17
C LEU A 207 6.07 -16.64 6.66
N ARG A 208 6.89 -16.00 7.48
CA ARG A 208 6.72 -15.96 8.93
C ARG A 208 6.27 -14.61 9.43
N TYR A 209 5.74 -14.60 10.62
CA TYR A 209 5.31 -13.44 11.37
C TYR A 209 6.36 -12.33 11.35
N ARG A 210 5.97 -11.16 10.86
CA ARG A 210 6.81 -9.94 10.78
C ARG A 210 8.09 -10.03 9.95
N GLU A 211 8.13 -10.95 9.00
CA GLU A 211 9.25 -11.05 8.05
C GLU A 211 9.05 -10.22 6.78
N SER A 212 7.99 -9.43 6.72
CA SER A 212 7.71 -8.59 5.56
C SER A 212 6.97 -7.31 5.92
N LEU A 213 7.08 -6.32 5.04
CA LEU A 213 6.42 -5.03 5.10
C LEU A 213 5.70 -4.76 3.79
N ALA A 214 4.41 -4.40 3.82
CA ALA A 214 3.72 -3.83 2.68
C ALA A 214 3.55 -2.33 2.86
N LEU A 215 3.68 -1.59 1.76
CA LEU A 215 3.60 -0.13 1.68
C LEU A 215 2.69 0.21 0.51
N GLU A 216 1.42 0.52 0.82
CA GLU A 216 0.35 0.61 -0.16
C GLU A 216 -0.13 2.05 -0.28
N THR A 217 0.29 2.74 -1.32
CA THR A 217 -0.17 4.10 -1.59
C THR A 217 -1.54 4.06 -2.25
N GLN A 218 -2.50 4.77 -1.67
CA GLN A 218 -3.90 4.72 -2.07
C GLN A 218 -4.71 5.88 -1.50
N LYS A 219 -5.99 5.99 -1.89
CA LYS A 219 -6.99 6.72 -1.10
C LYS A 219 -7.31 5.91 0.15
N PHE A 220 -7.95 6.55 1.14
CA PHE A 220 -8.20 5.87 2.42
C PHE A 220 -9.12 4.66 2.23
N PRO A 221 -8.84 3.54 2.92
CA PRO A 221 -9.77 2.42 2.95
C PRO A 221 -11.15 2.86 3.46
N ASP A 222 -12.20 2.21 2.96
CA ASP A 222 -13.61 2.51 3.28
C ASP A 222 -14.11 3.93 2.93
N SER A 223 -13.38 4.66 2.07
CA SER A 223 -13.77 6.01 1.64
C SER A 223 -15.21 6.16 1.16
N PRO A 224 -15.85 5.21 0.46
CA PRO A 224 -17.24 5.35 0.03
C PRO A 224 -18.25 5.50 1.17
N ASN A 225 -17.92 5.10 2.38
CA ASN A 225 -18.80 5.16 3.55
C ASN A 225 -18.53 6.37 4.46
N HIS A 226 -17.56 7.22 4.10
CA HIS A 226 -17.15 8.37 4.92
C HIS A 226 -17.00 9.64 4.07
N ASP A 227 -17.92 10.57 4.23
CA ASP A 227 -17.96 11.83 3.44
C ASP A 227 -16.73 12.73 3.66
N ASN A 228 -16.03 12.57 4.78
CA ASN A 228 -14.82 13.31 5.12
C ASN A 228 -13.52 12.65 4.57
N PHE A 229 -13.62 11.50 3.93
CA PHE A 229 -12.51 10.83 3.27
C PHE A 229 -12.41 11.25 1.79
N PRO A 230 -11.23 11.13 1.16
CA PRO A 230 -11.08 11.40 -0.27
C PRO A 230 -11.98 10.51 -1.12
N SER A 231 -12.79 11.10 -2.00
CA SER A 231 -13.71 10.34 -2.85
C SER A 231 -12.99 9.33 -3.75
N THR A 232 -13.49 8.10 -3.76
CA THR A 232 -13.05 7.02 -4.66
C THR A 232 -13.97 6.82 -5.86
N VAL A 233 -14.97 7.69 -6.04
CA VAL A 233 -15.89 7.63 -7.17
C VAL A 233 -15.19 8.06 -8.44
N LEU A 234 -15.30 7.24 -9.49
CA LEU A 234 -14.92 7.54 -10.86
C LEU A 234 -16.20 7.64 -11.71
N ARG A 235 -16.29 8.68 -12.54
CA ARG A 235 -17.45 8.94 -13.39
C ARG A 235 -17.11 8.76 -14.87
N PRO A 236 -18.09 8.46 -15.74
CA PRO A 236 -17.90 8.48 -17.18
C PRO A 236 -17.29 9.80 -17.66
N GLY A 237 -16.25 9.70 -18.48
CA GLY A 237 -15.50 10.84 -18.98
C GLY A 237 -14.32 11.29 -18.09
N GLU A 238 -14.23 10.79 -16.87
CA GLU A 238 -13.06 10.95 -16.01
C GLU A 238 -12.05 9.84 -16.25
N THR A 239 -10.79 10.11 -15.93
CA THR A 239 -9.71 9.10 -15.95
C THR A 239 -9.07 9.02 -14.57
N TYR A 240 -8.98 7.82 -14.03
CA TYR A 240 -8.25 7.52 -12.80
C TYR A 240 -6.79 7.22 -13.15
N THR A 241 -5.84 7.98 -12.61
CA THR A 241 -4.42 7.89 -12.94
C THR A 241 -3.50 8.02 -11.73
N PRO A 242 -3.63 7.17 -10.71
CA PRO A 242 -2.69 7.21 -9.59
C PRO A 242 -1.33 6.67 -10.00
N VAL A 243 -0.29 7.18 -9.31
CA VAL A 243 1.09 6.75 -9.52
C VAL A 243 1.75 6.42 -8.19
N SER A 244 2.49 5.33 -8.19
CA SER A 244 3.33 4.93 -7.07
C SER A 244 4.74 4.60 -7.56
N TYR A 245 5.74 5.11 -6.86
CA TYR A 245 7.14 4.76 -7.07
C TYR A 245 7.73 4.18 -5.81
N THR A 246 8.53 3.16 -5.96
CA THR A 246 9.40 2.64 -4.92
C THR A 246 10.83 2.75 -5.44
N HIS A 247 11.57 3.70 -4.91
CA HIS A 247 12.99 3.87 -5.22
C HIS A 247 13.82 3.01 -4.25
N LEU A 248 14.61 2.09 -4.80
CA LEU A 248 15.48 1.21 -4.04
C LEU A 248 16.91 1.72 -4.11
N THR A 249 17.42 2.28 -3.02
CA THR A 249 18.83 2.62 -2.88
C THR A 249 19.59 1.40 -2.39
N LEU A 250 20.52 0.91 -3.22
CA LEU A 250 21.48 -0.12 -2.81
C LEU A 250 22.71 0.57 -2.25
N PRO A 251 23.30 0.08 -1.14
CA PRO A 251 24.56 0.62 -0.66
C PRO A 251 25.61 0.48 -1.76
N THR A 252 26.23 1.58 -2.12
CA THR A 252 27.47 1.53 -2.91
C THR A 252 28.48 0.72 -2.12
N LYS A 253 28.97 -0.37 -2.71
CA LYS A 253 30.13 -1.07 -2.13
C LYS A 253 31.26 -0.06 -2.04
N LEU A 254 31.64 0.33 -0.82
CA LEU A 254 32.91 0.98 -0.54
C LEU A 254 34.05 -0.02 -0.80
#